data_2c58a5c55c664f69e749ce961ac92441
#
_entry.id   2c58a5c55c664f69e749ce961ac92441
#
_cell.length_a   1.000
_cell.length_b   1.000
_cell.length_c   1.000
_cell.angle_alpha   90.00
_cell.angle_beta   90.00
_cell.angle_gamma   90.00
#
_symmetry.space_group_name_H-M   'P 1'
#
loop_
_entity.id
_entity.type
_entity.pdbx_description
1 polymer ?
#
loop_
_entity_poly.entity_id
_entity_poly.type
_entity_poly.pdbx_seq_one_letter_code
_entity_poly.pdbx_strand_id
1 'polypeptide(L)'
;MSLNQNLVSLRISAGLPGQFPTDPIPQVAFSGRSNVGKSSLINSLLGRKNLARVSSAPGKTITVNFYDVDKKLFLVDLPGYGFAKRAPEEKAKWSALTDGYFTKNPNLSRIRLVIQLVDSRIGTTEDDCTMLSYLASSALPFLVVATKSDKLNATERRAAEERLRNDPSIPADTPILFTSSQKGEGKAELWKQIALYTGLKL
;
A
#
# COMPACT_ATOMS: atom_id res chain seq x y z
N MET A 1 -7.77 -23.08 -7.80
CA MET A 1 -8.49 -22.10 -8.66
C MET A 1 -7.65 -20.86 -8.76
N SER A 2 -7.49 -20.29 -9.98
CA SER A 2 -6.75 -19.03 -10.16
C SER A 2 -7.56 -17.83 -9.66
N LEU A 3 -6.86 -16.73 -9.36
CA LEU A 3 -7.47 -15.46 -8.97
C LEU A 3 -7.99 -14.73 -10.21
N ASN A 4 -9.28 -14.39 -10.23
CA ASN A 4 -9.84 -13.55 -11.29
C ASN A 4 -9.71 -12.06 -10.91
N GLN A 5 -8.66 -11.41 -11.40
CA GLN A 5 -8.37 -10.00 -11.15
C GLN A 5 -9.42 -9.02 -11.72
N ASN A 6 -10.37 -9.50 -12.54
CA ASN A 6 -11.45 -8.67 -13.07
C ASN A 6 -12.70 -8.64 -12.19
N LEU A 7 -12.83 -9.58 -11.24
CA LEU A 7 -13.92 -9.60 -10.27
C LEU A 7 -13.54 -8.79 -9.04
N VAL A 8 -13.79 -7.49 -9.10
CA VAL A 8 -13.37 -6.56 -8.05
C VAL A 8 -14.52 -5.66 -7.64
N SER A 9 -14.67 -5.48 -6.32
CA SER A 9 -15.62 -4.52 -5.73
C SER A 9 -15.05 -3.87 -4.47
N LEU A 10 -15.53 -2.67 -4.14
CA LEU A 10 -15.29 -2.09 -2.82
C LEU A 10 -16.17 -2.82 -1.80
N ARG A 11 -15.56 -3.55 -0.88
CA ARG A 11 -16.27 -4.25 0.20
C ARG A 11 -16.78 -3.28 1.25
N ILE A 12 -15.89 -2.40 1.74
CA ILE A 12 -16.22 -1.37 2.74
C ILE A 12 -15.15 -0.28 2.78
N SER A 13 -15.59 0.94 3.14
CA SER A 13 -14.73 2.03 3.61
C SER A 13 -14.90 2.17 5.11
N ALA A 14 -14.02 1.53 5.88
CA ALA A 14 -14.12 1.48 7.34
C ALA A 14 -13.59 2.77 7.98
N GLY A 15 -14.39 3.43 8.76
CA GLY A 15 -14.02 4.62 9.55
C GLY A 15 -13.60 4.31 10.99
N LEU A 16 -13.80 3.06 11.43
CA LEU A 16 -13.45 2.55 12.76
C LEU A 16 -12.94 1.11 12.66
N PRO A 17 -12.02 0.66 13.53
CA PRO A 17 -11.49 -0.71 13.51
C PRO A 17 -12.57 -1.80 13.63
N GLY A 18 -13.65 -1.55 14.38
CA GLY A 18 -14.77 -2.50 14.52
C GLY A 18 -15.58 -2.74 13.25
N GLN A 19 -15.32 -1.99 12.18
CA GLN A 19 -15.96 -2.17 10.88
C GLN A 19 -15.12 -3.02 9.90
N PHE A 20 -13.93 -3.48 10.31
CA PHE A 20 -13.09 -4.29 9.43
C PHE A 20 -13.76 -5.63 9.11
N PRO A 21 -13.65 -6.11 7.86
CA PRO A 21 -14.25 -7.38 7.46
C PRO A 21 -13.76 -8.56 8.30
N THR A 22 -14.66 -9.48 8.60
CA THR A 22 -14.35 -10.72 9.32
C THR A 22 -14.09 -11.92 8.40
N ASP A 23 -14.18 -11.70 7.09
CA ASP A 23 -13.93 -12.73 6.08
C ASP A 23 -12.48 -13.25 6.20
N PRO A 24 -12.23 -14.57 6.37
CA PRO A 24 -10.90 -15.10 6.67
C PRO A 24 -10.03 -15.28 5.41
N ILE A 25 -10.04 -14.33 4.51
CA ILE A 25 -9.26 -14.34 3.28
C ILE A 25 -7.96 -13.52 3.42
N PRO A 26 -6.91 -13.81 2.63
CA PRO A 26 -5.67 -13.07 2.63
C PRO A 26 -5.88 -11.57 2.44
N GLN A 27 -5.06 -10.76 3.11
CA GLN A 27 -5.04 -9.32 2.99
C GLN A 27 -3.65 -8.84 2.55
N VAL A 28 -3.63 -7.90 1.61
CA VAL A 28 -2.44 -7.17 1.18
C VAL A 28 -2.69 -5.69 1.41
N ALA A 29 -1.95 -5.10 2.34
CA ALA A 29 -2.10 -3.71 2.72
C ALA A 29 -1.19 -2.79 1.90
N PHE A 30 -1.72 -1.64 1.50
CA PHE A 30 -0.99 -0.57 0.85
C PHE A 30 -0.82 0.59 1.82
N SER A 31 0.42 0.89 2.17
CA SER A 31 0.82 1.99 3.03
C SER A 31 1.65 3.00 2.24
N GLY A 32 1.64 4.24 2.66
CA GLY A 32 2.46 5.28 2.03
C GLY A 32 1.93 6.67 2.28
N ARG A 33 2.78 7.64 2.01
CA ARG A 33 2.47 9.06 2.15
C ARG A 33 1.31 9.48 1.24
N SER A 34 0.59 10.49 1.67
CA SER A 34 -0.41 11.15 0.82
C SER A 34 0.20 11.62 -0.49
N ASN A 35 -0.51 11.39 -1.60
CA ASN A 35 -0.07 11.71 -2.96
C ASN A 35 1.17 10.93 -3.46
N VAL A 36 1.58 9.87 -2.79
CA VAL A 36 2.66 8.98 -3.24
C VAL A 36 2.27 8.20 -4.51
N GLY A 37 0.98 8.07 -4.80
CA GLY A 37 0.45 7.31 -5.95
C GLY A 37 -0.28 6.03 -5.56
N LYS A 38 -0.62 5.84 -4.28
CA LYS A 38 -1.24 4.62 -3.74
C LYS A 38 -2.54 4.24 -4.45
N SER A 39 -3.52 5.13 -4.50
CA SER A 39 -4.81 4.87 -5.19
C SER A 39 -4.64 4.67 -6.70
N SER A 40 -3.67 5.35 -7.32
CA SER A 40 -3.36 5.15 -8.74
C SER A 40 -2.78 3.76 -8.98
N LEU A 41 -1.89 3.28 -8.10
CA LEU A 41 -1.33 1.93 -8.19
C LEU A 41 -2.40 0.86 -7.99
N ILE A 42 -3.24 1.01 -6.97
CA ILE A 42 -4.37 0.09 -6.72
C ILE A 42 -5.30 0.03 -7.93
N ASN A 43 -5.69 1.18 -8.50
CA ASN A 43 -6.51 1.23 -9.71
C ASN A 43 -5.84 0.55 -10.89
N SER A 44 -4.54 0.75 -11.07
CA SER A 44 -3.73 0.11 -12.12
C SER A 44 -3.69 -1.41 -11.94
N LEU A 45 -3.45 -1.90 -10.73
CA LEU A 45 -3.45 -3.33 -10.41
C LEU A 45 -4.81 -3.96 -10.74
N LEU A 46 -5.88 -3.31 -10.36
CA LEU A 46 -7.25 -3.80 -10.52
C LEU A 46 -7.84 -3.56 -11.92
N GLY A 47 -7.09 -2.91 -12.83
CA GLY A 47 -7.59 -2.58 -14.16
C GLY A 47 -8.82 -1.66 -14.14
N ARG A 48 -8.93 -0.80 -13.11
CA ARG A 48 -10.05 0.14 -12.90
C ARG A 48 -9.55 1.57 -12.91
N LYS A 49 -10.36 2.49 -13.44
CA LYS A 49 -9.95 3.92 -13.52
C LYS A 49 -10.21 4.69 -12.23
N ASN A 50 -11.28 4.36 -11.49
CA ASN A 50 -11.76 5.17 -10.36
C ASN A 50 -12.31 4.35 -9.19
N LEU A 51 -11.89 3.09 -9.01
CA LEU A 51 -12.35 2.27 -7.88
C LEU A 51 -11.74 2.77 -6.58
N ALA A 52 -10.42 2.91 -6.55
CA ALA A 52 -9.74 3.63 -5.48
C ALA A 52 -9.77 5.12 -5.82
N ARG A 53 -10.34 5.92 -4.93
CA ARG A 53 -10.48 7.37 -5.17
C ARG A 53 -9.13 8.06 -5.07
N VAL A 54 -8.68 8.63 -6.17
CA VAL A 54 -7.53 9.54 -6.17
C VAL A 54 -7.98 10.85 -5.54
N SER A 55 -7.63 11.07 -4.28
CA SER A 55 -8.01 12.29 -3.57
C SER A 55 -6.94 13.36 -3.72
N SER A 56 -7.31 14.48 -4.30
CA SER A 56 -6.50 15.72 -4.30
C SER A 56 -7.00 16.77 -3.29
N ALA A 57 -8.14 16.53 -2.63
CA ALA A 57 -8.74 17.51 -1.73
C ALA A 57 -8.52 17.16 -0.24
N PRO A 58 -8.08 18.11 0.60
CA PRO A 58 -8.14 17.99 2.06
C PRO A 58 -9.60 17.91 2.55
N GLY A 59 -9.86 17.22 3.67
CA GLY A 59 -11.19 17.16 4.30
C GLY A 59 -12.02 15.92 3.96
N LYS A 60 -11.48 14.90 3.27
CA LYS A 60 -12.20 13.63 3.11
C LYS A 60 -12.06 12.74 4.33
N THR A 61 -13.13 12.02 4.64
CA THR A 61 -13.21 11.06 5.75
C THR A 61 -12.04 10.09 5.70
N ILE A 62 -11.30 10.00 6.79
CA ILE A 62 -10.18 9.05 6.95
C ILE A 62 -10.79 7.67 7.08
N THR A 63 -10.47 6.77 6.14
CA THR A 63 -10.98 5.40 6.09
C THR A 63 -9.89 4.42 5.67
N VAL A 64 -10.02 3.17 6.11
CA VAL A 64 -9.36 2.01 5.53
C VAL A 64 -10.33 1.41 4.50
N ASN A 65 -9.90 1.30 3.24
CA ASN A 65 -10.74 0.77 2.18
C ASN A 65 -10.34 -0.67 1.84
N PHE A 66 -11.31 -1.58 1.89
CA PHE A 66 -11.12 -2.98 1.56
C PHE A 66 -11.71 -3.26 0.16
N TYR A 67 -10.85 -3.59 -0.79
CA TYR A 67 -11.24 -4.01 -2.13
C TYR A 67 -11.22 -5.53 -2.21
N ASP A 68 -12.39 -6.12 -2.41
CA ASP A 68 -12.55 -7.56 -2.63
C ASP A 68 -12.15 -7.91 -4.06
N VAL A 69 -11.26 -8.90 -4.19
CA VAL A 69 -10.82 -9.46 -5.47
C VAL A 69 -11.22 -10.94 -5.50
N ASP A 70 -12.24 -11.26 -6.30
CA ASP A 70 -12.72 -12.63 -6.56
C ASP A 70 -13.12 -13.41 -5.29
N LYS A 71 -13.50 -12.71 -4.22
CA LYS A 71 -13.78 -13.28 -2.88
C LYS A 71 -12.62 -14.13 -2.31
N LYS A 72 -11.40 -13.88 -2.78
CA LYS A 72 -10.20 -14.65 -2.42
C LYS A 72 -9.09 -13.79 -1.84
N LEU A 73 -9.13 -12.46 -2.04
CA LEU A 73 -8.10 -11.53 -1.62
C LEU A 73 -8.72 -10.18 -1.27
N PHE A 74 -8.28 -9.56 -0.19
CA PHE A 74 -8.47 -8.12 0.03
C PHE A 74 -7.21 -7.35 -0.33
N LEU A 75 -7.34 -6.37 -1.24
CA LEU A 75 -6.39 -5.27 -1.32
C LEU A 75 -6.88 -4.17 -0.38
N VAL A 76 -6.05 -3.78 0.57
CA VAL A 76 -6.43 -2.87 1.66
C VAL A 76 -5.69 -1.55 1.51
N ASP A 77 -6.44 -0.48 1.23
CA ASP A 77 -5.90 0.87 1.08
C ASP A 77 -5.92 1.57 2.44
N LEU A 78 -4.76 1.65 3.09
CA LEU A 78 -4.60 2.35 4.35
C LEU A 78 -4.61 3.87 4.13
N PRO A 79 -5.09 4.66 5.11
CA PRO A 79 -5.09 6.11 4.98
C PRO A 79 -3.64 6.65 4.90
N GLY A 80 -3.38 7.49 3.90
CA GLY A 80 -2.04 8.07 3.71
C GLY A 80 -1.61 8.98 4.86
N TYR A 81 -0.32 8.96 5.21
CA TYR A 81 0.29 9.83 6.22
C TYR A 81 0.94 11.08 5.59
N GLY A 82 1.63 11.91 6.39
CA GLY A 82 2.41 13.05 5.91
C GLY A 82 1.58 14.27 5.51
N PHE A 83 0.35 14.42 5.98
CA PHE A 83 -0.41 15.66 5.89
C PHE A 83 -0.05 16.57 7.07
N ALA A 84 0.93 17.46 6.89
CA ALA A 84 1.40 18.39 7.92
C ALA A 84 0.30 19.31 8.49
N LYS A 85 -0.77 19.53 7.74
CA LYS A 85 -1.88 20.44 8.10
C LYS A 85 -3.13 19.74 8.64
N ARG A 86 -3.03 18.50 9.13
CA ARG A 86 -4.19 17.84 9.76
C ARG A 86 -4.42 18.39 11.16
N ALA A 87 -5.70 18.62 11.49
CA ALA A 87 -6.11 18.90 12.86
C ALA A 87 -5.69 17.75 13.80
N PRO A 88 -5.42 18.01 15.09
CA PRO A 88 -5.05 16.98 16.06
C PRO A 88 -6.02 15.80 16.10
N GLU A 89 -7.32 16.05 15.99
CA GLU A 89 -8.39 15.04 15.95
C GLU A 89 -8.27 14.11 14.73
N GLU A 90 -7.93 14.68 13.56
CA GLU A 90 -7.72 13.88 12.35
C GLU A 90 -6.46 13.02 12.45
N LYS A 91 -5.40 13.51 13.10
CA LYS A 91 -4.18 12.74 13.39
C LYS A 91 -4.49 11.57 14.31
N ALA A 92 -5.25 11.82 15.39
CA ALA A 92 -5.69 10.78 16.32
C ALA A 92 -6.55 9.72 15.64
N LYS A 93 -7.49 10.13 14.78
CA LYS A 93 -8.31 9.20 14.00
C LYS A 93 -7.49 8.39 13.00
N TRP A 94 -6.54 9.03 12.32
CA TRP A 94 -5.62 8.35 11.40
C TRP A 94 -4.80 7.28 12.13
N SER A 95 -4.18 7.65 13.27
CA SER A 95 -3.39 6.73 14.09
C SER A 95 -4.26 5.57 14.58
N ALA A 96 -5.42 5.84 15.15
CA ALA A 96 -6.33 4.81 15.66
C ALA A 96 -6.78 3.81 14.57
N LEU A 97 -6.98 4.26 13.33
CA LEU A 97 -7.34 3.38 12.22
C LEU A 97 -6.15 2.56 11.73
N THR A 98 -4.98 3.19 11.57
CA THR A 98 -3.77 2.50 11.08
C THR A 98 -3.27 1.50 12.13
N ASP A 99 -3.14 1.93 13.38
CA ASP A 99 -2.77 1.05 14.50
C ASP A 99 -3.81 -0.06 14.70
N GLY A 100 -5.10 0.30 14.60
CA GLY A 100 -6.19 -0.67 14.68
C GLY A 100 -6.15 -1.73 13.58
N TYR A 101 -5.71 -1.37 12.38
CA TYR A 101 -5.54 -2.35 11.30
C TYR A 101 -4.46 -3.39 11.65
N PHE A 102 -3.36 -2.97 12.24
CA PHE A 102 -2.25 -3.86 12.58
C PHE A 102 -2.38 -4.52 13.98
N THR A 103 -3.32 -4.09 14.83
CA THR A 103 -3.45 -4.61 16.20
C THR A 103 -4.84 -5.14 16.55
N LYS A 104 -5.90 -4.62 15.93
CA LYS A 104 -7.32 -4.93 16.24
C LYS A 104 -8.08 -5.54 15.06
N ASN A 105 -7.42 -5.81 13.94
CA ASN A 105 -8.04 -6.47 12.80
C ASN A 105 -8.44 -7.89 13.20
N PRO A 106 -9.71 -8.32 13.02
CA PRO A 106 -10.15 -9.67 13.38
C PRO A 106 -9.41 -10.77 12.62
N ASN A 107 -8.75 -10.40 11.52
CA ASN A 107 -7.98 -11.29 10.66
C ASN A 107 -6.50 -10.92 10.59
N LEU A 108 -5.85 -10.59 11.72
CA LEU A 108 -4.41 -10.25 11.78
C LEU A 108 -3.54 -11.31 11.09
N SER A 109 -3.79 -12.60 11.34
CA SER A 109 -3.05 -13.71 10.72
C SER A 109 -3.24 -13.81 9.21
N ARG A 110 -4.17 -13.07 8.63
CA ARG A 110 -4.42 -13.01 7.19
C ARG A 110 -3.75 -11.83 6.51
N ILE A 111 -3.12 -10.91 7.24
CA ILE A 111 -2.24 -9.89 6.66
C ILE A 111 -0.99 -10.61 6.15
N ARG A 112 -0.90 -10.79 4.85
CA ARG A 112 0.14 -11.59 4.19
C ARG A 112 1.26 -10.77 3.61
N LEU A 113 1.01 -9.50 3.35
CA LEU A 113 1.98 -8.59 2.77
C LEU A 113 1.58 -7.15 3.06
N VAL A 114 2.57 -6.32 3.38
CA VAL A 114 2.42 -4.86 3.38
C VAL A 114 3.25 -4.28 2.24
N ILE A 115 2.63 -3.51 1.38
CA ILE A 115 3.29 -2.80 0.28
C ILE A 115 3.50 -1.37 0.75
N GLN A 116 4.75 -1.03 1.08
CA GLN A 116 5.14 0.32 1.46
C GLN A 116 5.52 1.12 0.22
N LEU A 117 4.76 2.17 -0.08
CA LEU A 117 4.99 3.01 -1.25
C LEU A 117 5.88 4.21 -0.90
N VAL A 118 6.86 4.46 -1.76
CA VAL A 118 7.70 5.67 -1.74
C VAL A 118 7.69 6.34 -3.12
N ASP A 119 7.87 7.65 -3.18
CA ASP A 119 7.99 8.36 -4.46
C ASP A 119 9.43 8.21 -4.98
N SER A 120 9.61 7.56 -6.13
CA SER A 120 10.95 7.25 -6.67
C SER A 120 11.82 8.48 -6.91
N ARG A 121 11.21 9.65 -7.12
CA ARG A 121 11.90 10.92 -7.34
C ARG A 121 12.53 11.48 -6.06
N ILE A 122 11.90 11.22 -4.92
CA ILE A 122 12.24 11.81 -3.61
C ILE A 122 13.03 10.82 -2.75
N GLY A 123 12.63 9.54 -2.77
CA GLY A 123 13.07 8.51 -1.82
C GLY A 123 12.20 8.50 -0.56
N THR A 124 12.74 7.97 0.53
CA THR A 124 12.07 7.92 1.82
C THR A 124 12.02 9.29 2.49
N THR A 125 10.93 9.56 3.17
CA THR A 125 10.77 10.72 4.07
C THR A 125 10.83 10.23 5.52
N GLU A 126 10.91 11.12 6.50
CA GLU A 126 10.90 10.78 7.94
C GLU A 126 9.68 9.93 8.30
N ASP A 127 8.49 10.26 7.77
CA ASP A 127 7.28 9.48 7.96
C ASP A 127 7.40 8.08 7.33
N ASP A 128 8.04 7.97 6.15
CA ASP A 128 8.31 6.68 5.50
C ASP A 128 9.27 5.84 6.34
N CYS A 129 10.35 6.44 6.87
CA CYS A 129 11.32 5.78 7.75
C CYS A 129 10.63 5.27 9.03
N THR A 130 9.73 6.05 9.62
CA THR A 130 8.94 5.64 10.79
C THR A 130 8.10 4.41 10.49
N MET A 131 7.38 4.40 9.36
CA MET A 131 6.57 3.26 8.95
C MET A 131 7.42 2.03 8.62
N LEU A 132 8.55 2.20 7.91
CA LEU A 132 9.48 1.11 7.59
C LEU A 132 10.07 0.48 8.86
N SER A 133 10.46 1.30 9.84
CA SER A 133 10.95 0.83 11.14
C SER A 133 9.87 0.03 11.90
N TYR A 134 8.62 0.50 11.86
CA TYR A 134 7.49 -0.23 12.42
C TYR A 134 7.30 -1.59 11.72
N LEU A 135 7.31 -1.63 10.39
CA LEU A 135 7.15 -2.87 9.62
C LEU A 135 8.30 -3.84 9.89
N ALA A 136 9.54 -3.36 9.94
CA ALA A 136 10.70 -4.20 10.25
C ALA A 136 10.62 -4.83 11.65
N SER A 137 10.04 -4.11 12.63
CA SER A 137 9.88 -4.61 14.00
C SER A 137 8.65 -5.51 14.20
N SER A 138 7.65 -5.44 13.30
CA SER A 138 6.36 -6.12 13.47
C SER A 138 6.32 -7.57 12.99
N ALA A 139 7.42 -8.09 12.43
CA ALA A 139 7.50 -9.41 11.78
C ALA A 139 6.47 -9.62 10.63
N LEU A 140 5.86 -8.54 10.13
CA LEU A 140 4.98 -8.61 8.97
C LEU A 140 5.80 -8.60 7.68
N PRO A 141 5.55 -9.51 6.74
CA PRO A 141 6.19 -9.46 5.44
C PRO A 141 5.86 -8.13 4.74
N PHE A 142 6.88 -7.45 4.23
CA PHE A 142 6.66 -6.24 3.46
C PHE A 142 7.64 -6.12 2.30
N LEU A 143 7.30 -5.29 1.33
CA LEU A 143 8.16 -4.86 0.24
C LEU A 143 7.99 -3.36 0.00
N VAL A 144 8.98 -2.75 -0.66
CA VAL A 144 8.95 -1.34 -1.03
C VAL A 144 8.58 -1.20 -2.50
N VAL A 145 7.63 -0.31 -2.79
CA VAL A 145 7.27 0.05 -4.15
C VAL A 145 7.63 1.51 -4.41
N ALA A 146 8.63 1.72 -5.26
CA ALA A 146 9.03 3.03 -5.76
C ALA A 146 8.10 3.44 -6.90
N THR A 147 7.18 4.35 -6.62
CA THR A 147 6.15 4.82 -7.58
C THR A 147 6.67 5.92 -8.49
N LYS A 148 5.92 6.23 -9.56
CA LYS A 148 6.19 7.32 -10.50
C LYS A 148 7.52 7.17 -11.26
N SER A 149 7.93 5.93 -11.51
CA SER A 149 9.16 5.62 -12.27
C SER A 149 9.18 6.24 -13.68
N ASP A 150 8.01 6.50 -14.24
CA ASP A 150 7.86 7.20 -15.53
C ASP A 150 8.35 8.66 -15.53
N LYS A 151 8.57 9.23 -14.38
CA LYS A 151 9.09 10.60 -14.20
C LYS A 151 10.61 10.68 -14.11
N LEU A 152 11.29 9.54 -14.17
CA LEU A 152 12.74 9.44 -14.11
C LEU A 152 13.30 9.07 -15.48
N ASN A 153 14.41 9.70 -15.87
CA ASN A 153 15.25 9.19 -16.96
C ASN A 153 16.14 8.03 -16.46
N ALA A 154 16.91 7.42 -17.36
CA ALA A 154 17.72 6.24 -17.03
C ALA A 154 18.76 6.49 -15.93
N THR A 155 19.39 7.66 -15.93
CA THR A 155 20.39 8.04 -14.92
C THR A 155 19.74 8.28 -13.57
N GLU A 156 18.66 9.04 -13.54
CA GLU A 156 17.86 9.28 -12.31
C GLU A 156 17.30 8.00 -11.74
N ARG A 157 16.89 7.06 -12.61
CA ARG A 157 16.40 5.75 -12.20
C ARG A 157 17.47 4.95 -11.46
N ARG A 158 18.69 4.89 -12.00
CA ARG A 158 19.83 4.22 -11.34
C ARG A 158 20.15 4.86 -9.99
N ALA A 159 20.23 6.18 -9.95
CA ALA A 159 20.48 6.91 -8.70
C ALA A 159 19.38 6.68 -7.65
N ALA A 160 18.11 6.62 -8.07
CA ALA A 160 16.99 6.32 -7.18
C ALA A 160 17.06 4.88 -6.64
N GLU A 161 17.45 3.92 -7.47
CA GLU A 161 17.62 2.52 -7.07
C GLU A 161 18.76 2.38 -6.05
N GLU A 162 19.91 2.97 -6.31
CA GLU A 162 21.05 2.99 -5.41
C GLU A 162 20.71 3.67 -4.07
N ARG A 163 20.03 4.82 -4.12
CA ARG A 163 19.57 5.52 -2.91
C ARG A 163 18.67 4.65 -2.04
N LEU A 164 17.66 3.97 -2.63
CA LEU A 164 16.75 3.11 -1.87
C LEU A 164 17.44 1.84 -1.35
N ARG A 165 18.40 1.27 -2.10
CA ARG A 165 19.18 0.11 -1.65
C ARG A 165 20.10 0.43 -0.47
N ASN A 166 20.62 1.66 -0.42
CA ASN A 166 21.51 2.12 0.65
C ASN A 166 20.77 2.85 1.78
N ASP A 167 19.44 2.90 1.74
CA ASP A 167 18.64 3.54 2.79
C ASP A 167 18.63 2.69 4.06
N PRO A 168 19.13 3.19 5.19
CA PRO A 168 19.24 2.41 6.43
C PRO A 168 17.88 2.02 7.04
N SER A 169 16.78 2.69 6.63
CA SER A 169 15.43 2.33 7.07
C SER A 169 14.84 1.13 6.32
N ILE A 170 15.47 0.70 5.23
CA ILE A 170 15.04 -0.44 4.42
C ILE A 170 16.00 -1.61 4.68
N PRO A 171 15.56 -2.71 5.32
CA PRO A 171 16.39 -3.90 5.49
C PRO A 171 16.96 -4.40 4.16
N ALA A 172 18.20 -4.88 4.16
CA ALA A 172 18.95 -5.20 2.93
C ALA A 172 18.28 -6.27 2.05
N ASP A 173 17.55 -7.19 2.65
CA ASP A 173 16.81 -8.27 1.98
C ASP A 173 15.40 -7.88 1.52
N THR A 174 14.95 -6.66 1.82
CA THR A 174 13.63 -6.17 1.43
C THR A 174 13.52 -6.02 -0.09
N PRO A 175 12.54 -6.67 -0.75
CA PRO A 175 12.31 -6.46 -2.17
C PRO A 175 11.92 -5.01 -2.47
N ILE A 176 12.54 -4.41 -3.50
CA ILE A 176 12.23 -3.07 -3.99
C ILE A 176 11.79 -3.19 -5.45
N LEU A 177 10.57 -2.72 -5.74
CA LEU A 177 10.00 -2.72 -7.08
C LEU A 177 9.74 -1.28 -7.54
N PHE A 178 10.07 -0.98 -8.78
CA PHE A 178 9.73 0.28 -9.41
C PHE A 178 8.45 0.14 -10.22
N THR A 179 7.54 1.11 -10.09
CA THR A 179 6.24 1.06 -10.77
C THR A 179 5.85 2.40 -11.39
N SER A 180 5.15 2.30 -12.52
CA SER A 180 4.41 3.42 -13.11
C SER A 180 2.97 3.03 -13.38
N SER A 181 2.05 3.64 -12.65
CA SER A 181 0.61 3.44 -12.89
C SER A 181 0.16 3.98 -14.26
N GLN A 182 0.90 4.93 -14.84
CA GLN A 182 0.60 5.50 -16.15
C GLN A 182 1.04 4.58 -17.29
N LYS A 183 2.23 3.98 -17.18
CA LYS A 183 2.81 3.10 -18.19
C LYS A 183 2.54 1.62 -17.96
N GLY A 184 1.96 1.25 -16.81
CA GLY A 184 1.76 -0.15 -16.41
C GLY A 184 3.04 -0.89 -16.01
N GLU A 185 4.16 -0.16 -15.87
CA GLU A 185 5.45 -0.74 -15.46
C GLU A 185 5.36 -1.34 -14.05
N GLY A 186 5.96 -2.51 -13.85
CA GLY A 186 6.03 -3.20 -12.56
C GLY A 186 4.74 -3.88 -12.10
N LYS A 187 3.62 -3.70 -12.83
CA LYS A 187 2.31 -4.28 -12.46
C LYS A 187 2.36 -5.81 -12.40
N ALA A 188 2.91 -6.46 -13.42
CA ALA A 188 2.97 -7.92 -13.49
C ALA A 188 3.88 -8.48 -12.37
N GLU A 189 5.01 -7.83 -12.11
CA GLU A 189 5.93 -8.24 -11.05
C GLU A 189 5.31 -8.07 -9.67
N LEU A 190 4.59 -6.97 -9.44
CA LEU A 190 3.89 -6.75 -8.17
C LEU A 190 2.80 -7.81 -7.94
N TRP A 191 2.07 -8.23 -8.99
CA TRP A 191 1.12 -9.34 -8.88
C TRP A 191 1.82 -10.67 -8.55
N LYS A 192 3.00 -10.95 -9.12
CA LYS A 192 3.78 -12.15 -8.75
C LYS A 192 4.18 -12.13 -7.27
N GLN A 193 4.61 -10.98 -6.74
CA GLN A 193 4.90 -10.85 -5.31
C GLN A 193 3.63 -11.08 -4.46
N ILE A 194 2.51 -10.46 -4.82
CA ILE A 194 1.24 -10.69 -4.14
C ILE A 194 0.88 -12.18 -4.13
N ALA A 195 0.99 -12.85 -5.26
CA ALA A 195 0.72 -14.29 -5.38
C ALA A 195 1.64 -15.13 -4.49
N LEU A 196 2.94 -14.81 -4.47
CA LEU A 196 3.94 -15.48 -3.64
C LEU A 196 3.59 -15.43 -2.15
N TYR A 197 3.28 -14.23 -1.63
CA TYR A 197 2.98 -14.05 -0.21
C TYR A 197 1.59 -14.54 0.20
N THR A 198 0.62 -14.52 -0.70
CA THR A 198 -0.75 -14.96 -0.42
C THR A 198 -1.00 -16.45 -0.70
N GLY A 199 -0.12 -17.10 -1.46
CA GLY A 199 -0.29 -18.47 -1.93
C GLY A 199 -1.36 -18.63 -3.03
N LEU A 200 -1.85 -17.51 -3.60
CA LEU A 200 -2.85 -17.52 -4.66
C LEU A 200 -2.17 -17.77 -6.03
N LYS A 201 -2.86 -18.48 -6.89
CA LYS A 201 -2.46 -18.65 -8.31
C LYS A 201 -3.08 -17.51 -9.13
N LEU A 202 -2.26 -16.87 -9.97
CA LEU A 202 -2.69 -15.83 -10.91
C LEU A 202 -3.32 -16.44 -12.16
#